data_c41c0a84d1ff44adbd8a993e47e0b5b6
#
_entry.id   c41c0a84d1ff44adbd8a993e47e0b5b6
#
_cell.length_a   1.000
_cell.length_b   1.000
_cell.length_c   1.000
_cell.angle_alpha   90.00
_cell.angle_beta   90.00
_cell.angle_gamma   90.00
#
_symmetry.space_group_name_H-M   'P 1'
#
loop_
_entity.id
_entity.type
_entity.pdbx_description
1 polymer ?
#
loop_
_entity_poly.entity_id
_entity_poly.type
_entity_poly.pdbx_seq_one_letter_code
_entity_poly.pdbx_strand_id
1 'polypeptide(L)'
;MKLIYQIIYSPAINYILRNINKLVSGLVPKIKLPPAGIIKIKLSGGETIKLKTNQTDFVAFWVYWKGLYTYEYTSIFEKIIRKVNGFVDIGSNGGLYSLIAAKKVENIKILAFDPSNAANYFVNENIRINGFSDKIKFFKIAMSDKTETLDFFEVKNRKYPYLKYNLGGSSSLINHPKLFNKISVQAYSFDNFLAENPKHNFEIDFIKIDAEGAEPNIIRGMKATIEKYKPIIVCEILLDNVGDEIEKLFSDLGYRFFLNRGKDLIPVKQILKNESDDEIFNYFLVHPSKLAMVQEFITK
;
A
#
# COMPACT_ATOMS: atom_id res chain seq x y z
N MET A 1 -28.37 -15.04 -8.77
CA MET A 1 -27.09 -14.32 -8.93
C MET A 1 -26.04 -14.64 -7.86
N LYS A 2 -26.35 -14.66 -6.55
CA LYS A 2 -25.35 -14.95 -5.48
C LYS A 2 -24.61 -16.27 -5.68
N LEU A 3 -25.32 -17.37 -5.95
CA LEU A 3 -24.72 -18.69 -6.14
C LEU A 3 -23.77 -18.75 -7.35
N ILE A 4 -24.14 -18.10 -8.45
CA ILE A 4 -23.30 -18.03 -9.65
C ILE A 4 -21.98 -17.33 -9.35
N TYR A 5 -21.98 -16.22 -8.62
CA TYR A 5 -20.74 -15.53 -8.22
C TYR A 5 -19.90 -16.39 -7.27
N GLN A 6 -20.49 -17.11 -6.33
CA GLN A 6 -19.74 -18.03 -5.46
C GLN A 6 -19.03 -19.13 -6.26
N ILE A 7 -19.68 -19.65 -7.31
CA ILE A 7 -19.08 -20.65 -8.21
C ILE A 7 -17.95 -20.01 -9.02
N ILE A 8 -18.23 -18.91 -9.74
CA ILE A 8 -17.23 -18.23 -10.61
C ILE A 8 -15.99 -17.81 -9.85
N TYR A 9 -16.16 -17.33 -8.61
CA TYR A 9 -15.06 -16.83 -7.77
C TYR A 9 -14.56 -17.86 -6.74
N SER A 10 -15.02 -19.12 -6.81
CA SER A 10 -14.32 -20.17 -6.06
C SER A 10 -12.89 -20.33 -6.63
N PRO A 11 -11.84 -20.50 -5.79
CA PRO A 11 -10.45 -20.42 -6.24
C PRO A 11 -10.10 -21.29 -7.44
N ALA A 12 -10.58 -22.55 -7.45
CA ALA A 12 -10.28 -23.50 -8.53
C ALA A 12 -10.97 -23.11 -9.86
N ILE A 13 -12.27 -22.79 -9.80
CA ILE A 13 -13.03 -22.39 -10.99
C ILE A 13 -12.55 -21.04 -11.53
N ASN A 14 -12.30 -20.09 -10.64
CA ASN A 14 -11.78 -18.79 -11.04
C ASN A 14 -10.41 -18.93 -11.70
N TYR A 15 -9.54 -19.81 -11.21
CA TYR A 15 -8.25 -20.08 -11.85
C TYR A 15 -8.42 -20.51 -13.31
N ILE A 16 -9.32 -21.46 -13.58
CA ILE A 16 -9.60 -21.94 -14.94
C ILE A 16 -10.18 -20.82 -15.80
N LEU A 17 -11.25 -20.19 -15.32
CA LEU A 17 -11.98 -19.16 -16.07
C LEU A 17 -11.13 -17.94 -16.41
N ARG A 18 -10.30 -17.46 -15.47
CA ARG A 18 -9.42 -16.29 -15.73
C ARG A 18 -8.30 -16.61 -16.72
N ASN A 19 -7.78 -17.84 -16.73
CA ASN A 19 -6.79 -18.26 -17.72
C ASN A 19 -7.40 -18.38 -19.13
N ILE A 20 -8.61 -18.93 -19.24
CA ILE A 20 -9.38 -18.92 -20.50
C ILE A 20 -9.63 -17.46 -20.93
N ASN A 21 -10.11 -16.62 -20.00
CA ASN A 21 -10.35 -15.19 -20.28
C ASN A 21 -9.08 -14.47 -20.76
N LYS A 22 -7.92 -14.82 -20.21
CA LYS A 22 -6.63 -14.27 -20.66
C LYS A 22 -6.26 -14.70 -22.08
N LEU A 23 -6.50 -15.97 -22.44
CA LEU A 23 -6.27 -16.48 -23.80
C LEU A 23 -7.14 -15.78 -24.84
N VAL A 24 -8.42 -15.52 -24.50
CA VAL A 24 -9.37 -14.85 -25.42
C VAL A 24 -9.43 -13.34 -25.25
N SER A 25 -8.59 -12.74 -24.42
CA SER A 25 -8.64 -11.30 -24.11
C SER A 25 -8.40 -10.39 -25.31
N GLY A 26 -7.71 -10.89 -26.34
CA GLY A 26 -7.55 -10.19 -27.62
C GLY A 26 -8.86 -10.05 -28.41
N LEU A 27 -9.78 -11.04 -28.27
CA LEU A 27 -11.09 -11.05 -28.94
C LEU A 27 -12.16 -10.29 -28.14
N VAL A 28 -12.06 -10.34 -26.81
CA VAL A 28 -13.04 -9.70 -25.88
C VAL A 28 -12.32 -8.82 -24.85
N PRO A 29 -11.67 -7.73 -25.27
CA PRO A 29 -10.77 -6.94 -24.40
C PRO A 29 -11.50 -6.26 -23.25
N LYS A 30 -12.81 -6.02 -23.35
CA LYS A 30 -13.64 -5.38 -22.31
C LYS A 30 -14.00 -6.30 -21.17
N ILE A 31 -13.88 -7.63 -21.33
CA ILE A 31 -14.25 -8.60 -20.29
C ILE A 31 -12.96 -9.06 -19.61
N LYS A 32 -12.76 -8.63 -18.37
CA LYS A 32 -11.64 -9.02 -17.53
C LYS A 32 -12.16 -9.57 -16.20
N LEU A 33 -12.00 -10.88 -15.99
CA LEU A 33 -12.47 -11.54 -14.77
C LEU A 33 -11.54 -11.21 -13.60
N PRO A 34 -12.04 -10.58 -12.51
CA PRO A 34 -11.23 -10.34 -11.33
C PRO A 34 -10.64 -11.64 -10.75
N PRO A 35 -9.38 -11.65 -10.34
CA PRO A 35 -8.77 -12.83 -9.76
C PRO A 35 -9.33 -13.12 -8.36
N ALA A 36 -9.54 -14.40 -8.05
CA ALA A 36 -9.86 -14.90 -6.72
C ALA A 36 -9.01 -16.13 -6.43
N GLY A 37 -8.57 -16.31 -5.18
CA GLY A 37 -7.62 -17.32 -4.78
C GLY A 37 -6.18 -16.81 -4.82
N ILE A 38 -5.23 -17.65 -5.21
CA ILE A 38 -3.80 -17.29 -5.27
C ILE A 38 -3.41 -16.93 -6.70
N ILE A 39 -2.76 -15.79 -6.87
CA ILE A 39 -2.07 -15.40 -8.10
C ILE A 39 -0.55 -15.42 -7.86
N LYS A 40 0.20 -15.75 -8.92
CA LYS A 40 1.65 -15.65 -8.95
C LYS A 40 2.04 -14.37 -9.67
N ILE A 41 2.84 -13.55 -9.03
CA ILE A 41 3.32 -12.26 -9.56
C ILE A 41 4.81 -12.42 -9.80
N LYS A 42 5.22 -12.20 -11.05
CA LYS A 42 6.63 -12.26 -11.46
C LYS A 42 7.28 -10.89 -11.21
N LEU A 43 8.39 -10.88 -10.50
CA LEU A 43 9.23 -9.71 -10.23
C LEU A 43 10.34 -9.58 -11.27
N SER A 44 11.05 -8.44 -11.29
CA SER A 44 12.25 -8.29 -12.09
C SER A 44 13.30 -9.30 -11.64
N GLY A 45 14.10 -9.84 -12.58
CA GLY A 45 15.05 -10.91 -12.25
C GLY A 45 14.46 -12.31 -12.18
N GLY A 46 13.13 -12.45 -12.41
CA GLY A 46 12.46 -13.75 -12.56
C GLY A 46 11.89 -14.36 -11.28
N GLU A 47 12.14 -13.78 -10.11
CA GLU A 47 11.57 -14.25 -8.85
C GLU A 47 10.05 -14.08 -8.85
N THR A 48 9.39 -14.87 -8.00
CA THR A 48 7.93 -14.89 -7.92
C THR A 48 7.47 -14.72 -6.49
N ILE A 49 6.43 -13.92 -6.28
CA ILE A 49 5.64 -13.89 -5.05
C ILE A 49 4.23 -14.45 -5.31
N LYS A 50 3.62 -14.97 -4.26
CA LYS A 50 2.23 -15.43 -4.25
C LYS A 50 1.38 -14.38 -3.57
N LEU A 51 0.27 -14.00 -4.19
CA LEU A 51 -0.72 -13.08 -3.60
C LEU A 51 -2.07 -13.80 -3.52
N LYS A 52 -2.54 -14.05 -2.30
CA LYS A 52 -3.91 -14.50 -2.03
C LYS A 52 -4.81 -13.27 -2.09
N THR A 53 -5.89 -13.38 -2.84
CA THR A 53 -6.79 -12.27 -3.12
C THR A 53 -8.23 -12.75 -3.32
N ASN A 54 -9.14 -11.82 -3.47
CA ASN A 54 -10.50 -12.07 -3.94
C ASN A 54 -10.95 -11.03 -4.97
N GLN A 55 -12.12 -11.23 -5.55
CA GLN A 55 -12.65 -10.41 -6.64
C GLN A 55 -12.92 -8.93 -6.30
N THR A 56 -12.73 -8.50 -5.07
CA THR A 56 -12.89 -7.10 -4.65
C THR A 56 -11.55 -6.34 -4.65
N ASP A 57 -10.44 -7.05 -4.83
CA ASP A 57 -9.10 -6.50 -4.78
C ASP A 57 -8.73 -5.83 -6.11
N PHE A 58 -8.73 -4.49 -6.10
CA PHE A 58 -8.34 -3.69 -7.25
C PHE A 58 -6.86 -3.84 -7.59
N VAL A 59 -5.99 -3.90 -6.58
CA VAL A 59 -4.54 -4.06 -6.76
C VAL A 59 -4.23 -5.37 -7.48
N ALA A 60 -4.78 -6.47 -6.98
CA ALA A 60 -4.61 -7.79 -7.62
C ALA A 60 -5.21 -7.85 -9.02
N PHE A 61 -6.36 -7.19 -9.25
CA PHE A 61 -6.96 -7.06 -10.58
C PHE A 61 -6.02 -6.33 -11.54
N TRP A 62 -5.48 -5.17 -11.13
CA TRP A 62 -4.59 -4.39 -11.95
C TRP A 62 -3.32 -5.16 -12.29
N VAL A 63 -2.64 -5.70 -11.27
CA VAL A 63 -1.39 -6.45 -11.42
C VAL A 63 -1.57 -7.67 -12.32
N TYR A 64 -2.68 -8.39 -12.19
CA TYR A 64 -2.95 -9.58 -13.00
C TYR A 64 -3.18 -9.26 -14.48
N TRP A 65 -3.94 -8.19 -14.78
CA TRP A 65 -4.38 -7.86 -16.14
C TRP A 65 -3.48 -6.87 -16.86
N LYS A 66 -2.91 -5.92 -16.17
CA LYS A 66 -2.08 -4.87 -16.75
C LYS A 66 -0.58 -5.06 -16.47
N GLY A 67 -0.24 -5.87 -15.46
CA GLY A 67 1.14 -6.13 -15.08
C GLY A 67 1.60 -5.32 -13.87
N LEU A 68 2.53 -5.87 -13.10
CA LEU A 68 3.02 -5.29 -11.85
C LEU A 68 3.61 -3.88 -12.04
N TYR A 69 4.44 -3.71 -13.07
CA TYR A 69 5.21 -2.47 -13.29
C TYR A 69 4.42 -1.34 -13.96
N THR A 70 3.13 -1.55 -14.21
CA THR A 70 2.21 -0.48 -14.59
C THR A 70 1.38 0.02 -13.41
N TYR A 71 1.60 -0.58 -12.23
CA TYR A 71 0.91 -0.18 -11.01
C TYR A 71 1.76 0.85 -10.26
N GLU A 72 1.22 2.05 -10.11
CA GLU A 72 1.79 3.18 -9.37
C GLU A 72 3.32 3.36 -9.58
N TYR A 73 4.05 3.44 -8.48
CA TYR A 73 5.50 3.60 -8.43
C TYR A 73 6.27 2.27 -8.26
N THR A 74 5.64 1.12 -8.55
CA THR A 74 6.24 -0.20 -8.28
C THR A 74 7.62 -0.39 -8.92
N SER A 75 7.83 0.17 -10.12
CA SER A 75 9.13 0.07 -10.81
C SER A 75 10.24 0.84 -10.08
N ILE A 76 9.93 2.00 -9.52
CA ILE A 76 10.84 2.82 -8.70
C ILE A 76 11.06 2.15 -7.35
N PHE A 77 9.96 1.75 -6.70
CA PHE A 77 10.00 1.07 -5.40
C PHE A 77 10.92 -0.15 -5.41
N GLU A 78 10.76 -1.05 -6.39
CA GLU A 78 11.57 -2.29 -6.45
C GLU A 78 13.07 -2.02 -6.58
N LYS A 79 13.46 -0.92 -7.20
CA LYS A 79 14.88 -0.54 -7.32
C LYS A 79 15.41 0.11 -6.03
N ILE A 80 14.63 1.01 -5.41
CA ILE A 80 15.02 1.66 -4.16
C ILE A 80 15.11 0.65 -3.02
N ILE A 81 14.12 -0.24 -2.91
CA ILE A 81 14.04 -1.20 -1.78
C ILE A 81 15.25 -2.11 -1.69
N ARG A 82 15.94 -2.39 -2.81
CA ARG A 82 17.18 -3.17 -2.81
C ARG A 82 18.36 -2.49 -2.11
N LYS A 83 18.25 -1.20 -1.83
CA LYS A 83 19.28 -0.35 -1.22
C LYS A 83 18.97 -0.03 0.24
N VAL A 84 17.92 -0.64 0.83
CA VAL A 84 17.46 -0.35 2.20
C VAL A 84 17.37 -1.62 3.04
N ASN A 85 17.47 -1.45 4.37
CA ASN A 85 17.39 -2.55 5.33
C ASN A 85 16.12 -2.49 6.20
N GLY A 86 15.48 -1.35 6.27
CA GLY A 86 14.27 -1.13 7.06
C GLY A 86 13.16 -0.45 6.27
N PHE A 87 11.98 -1.08 6.24
CA PHE A 87 10.81 -0.61 5.53
C PHE A 87 9.58 -0.57 6.44
N VAL A 88 8.80 0.50 6.33
CA VAL A 88 7.52 0.69 7.02
C VAL A 88 6.42 0.86 5.97
N ASP A 89 5.39 0.01 6.01
CA ASP A 89 4.26 -0.05 5.06
C ASP A 89 2.97 0.30 5.80
N ILE A 90 2.56 1.57 5.75
CA ILE A 90 1.33 2.06 6.39
C ILE A 90 0.21 2.09 5.35
N GLY A 91 -0.95 1.47 5.69
CA GLY A 91 -2.01 1.17 4.75
C GLY A 91 -1.63 0.01 3.82
N SER A 92 -1.13 -1.08 4.42
CA SER A 92 -0.53 -2.18 3.65
C SER A 92 -1.52 -2.97 2.80
N ASN A 93 -2.83 -2.84 3.01
CA ASN A 93 -3.91 -3.52 2.29
C ASN A 93 -3.65 -5.03 2.14
N GLY A 94 -3.42 -5.56 0.94
CA GLY A 94 -3.06 -6.97 0.69
C GLY A 94 -1.58 -7.30 0.93
N GLY A 95 -0.74 -6.32 1.27
CA GLY A 95 0.68 -6.45 1.56
C GLY A 95 1.59 -6.51 0.34
N LEU A 96 1.15 -6.03 -0.84
CA LEU A 96 1.92 -6.15 -2.07
C LEU A 96 3.34 -5.60 -1.94
N TYR A 97 3.51 -4.36 -1.46
CA TYR A 97 4.82 -3.71 -1.33
C TYR A 97 5.70 -4.41 -0.28
N SER A 98 5.13 -4.80 0.84
CA SER A 98 5.82 -5.61 1.86
C SER A 98 6.33 -6.95 1.31
N LEU A 99 5.53 -7.64 0.49
CA LEU A 99 5.94 -8.90 -0.15
C LEU A 99 7.05 -8.71 -1.18
N ILE A 100 6.99 -7.63 -1.98
CA ILE A 100 8.06 -7.28 -2.94
C ILE A 100 9.36 -7.03 -2.18
N ALA A 101 9.32 -6.21 -1.13
CA ALA A 101 10.47 -5.88 -0.30
C ALA A 101 11.10 -7.14 0.33
N ALA A 102 10.30 -7.99 0.97
CA ALA A 102 10.76 -9.22 1.60
C ALA A 102 11.36 -10.22 0.60
N LYS A 103 10.86 -10.22 -0.66
CA LYS A 103 11.42 -11.09 -1.71
C LYS A 103 12.73 -10.57 -2.27
N LYS A 104 12.87 -9.23 -2.37
CA LYS A 104 14.03 -8.60 -3.01
C LYS A 104 15.23 -8.42 -2.11
N VAL A 105 15.00 -8.36 -0.79
CA VAL A 105 16.08 -8.10 0.17
C VAL A 105 16.12 -9.22 1.21
N GLU A 106 17.28 -9.84 1.37
CA GLU A 106 17.42 -11.02 2.20
C GLU A 106 17.22 -10.73 3.69
N ASN A 107 17.83 -9.66 4.20
CA ASN A 107 17.84 -9.36 5.64
C ASN A 107 16.99 -8.13 6.00
N ILE A 108 15.99 -7.78 5.18
CA ILE A 108 15.14 -6.62 5.44
C ILE A 108 14.23 -6.84 6.65
N LYS A 109 14.04 -5.78 7.42
CA LYS A 109 13.03 -5.71 8.48
C LYS A 109 11.86 -4.86 8.00
N ILE A 110 10.65 -5.40 8.12
CA ILE A 110 9.43 -4.75 7.62
C ILE A 110 8.38 -4.69 8.74
N LEU A 111 7.86 -3.49 8.99
CA LEU A 111 6.65 -3.28 9.79
C LEU A 111 5.52 -2.89 8.84
N ALA A 112 4.44 -3.65 8.85
CA ALA A 112 3.26 -3.40 8.05
C ALA A 112 2.05 -3.12 8.95
N PHE A 113 1.30 -2.08 8.63
CA PHE A 113 0.17 -1.61 9.43
C PHE A 113 -1.07 -1.43 8.56
N ASP A 114 -2.20 -1.92 9.03
CA ASP A 114 -3.52 -1.68 8.45
C ASP A 114 -4.60 -2.02 9.46
N PRO A 115 -5.57 -1.16 9.75
CA PRO A 115 -6.58 -1.40 10.78
C PRO A 115 -7.68 -2.36 10.35
N SER A 116 -7.82 -2.65 9.04
CA SER A 116 -8.94 -3.40 8.51
C SER A 116 -8.88 -4.90 8.83
N ASN A 117 -10.05 -5.52 8.98
CA ASN A 117 -10.16 -6.98 9.13
C ASN A 117 -9.75 -7.72 7.84
N ALA A 118 -9.97 -7.10 6.68
CA ALA A 118 -9.59 -7.66 5.40
C ALA A 118 -8.08 -7.73 5.26
N ALA A 119 -7.37 -6.61 5.52
CA ALA A 119 -5.91 -6.59 5.51
C ALA A 119 -5.34 -7.59 6.53
N ASN A 120 -5.88 -7.61 7.76
CA ASN A 120 -5.43 -8.58 8.77
C ASN A 120 -5.48 -10.03 8.27
N TYR A 121 -6.53 -10.41 7.56
CA TYR A 121 -6.63 -11.75 7.00
C TYR A 121 -5.66 -11.95 5.83
N PHE A 122 -5.68 -11.05 4.83
CA PHE A 122 -4.94 -11.27 3.60
C PHE A 122 -3.43 -11.08 3.76
N VAL A 123 -2.98 -10.08 4.52
CA VAL A 123 -1.54 -9.86 4.76
C VAL A 123 -0.93 -11.06 5.49
N ASN A 124 -1.55 -11.52 6.59
CA ASN A 124 -1.04 -12.67 7.32
C ASN A 124 -0.98 -13.94 6.46
N GLU A 125 -2.02 -14.19 5.64
CA GLU A 125 -1.99 -15.31 4.70
C GLU A 125 -0.91 -15.13 3.62
N ASN A 126 -0.73 -13.91 3.11
CA ASN A 126 0.29 -13.61 2.11
C ASN A 126 1.72 -13.77 2.66
N ILE A 127 1.95 -13.32 3.88
CA ILE A 127 3.21 -13.57 4.60
C ILE A 127 3.47 -15.07 4.73
N ARG A 128 2.46 -15.83 5.19
CA ARG A 128 2.55 -17.29 5.42
C ARG A 128 2.86 -18.07 4.15
N ILE A 129 2.12 -17.83 3.06
CA ILE A 129 2.29 -18.60 1.81
C ILE A 129 3.58 -18.28 1.05
N ASN A 130 4.25 -17.15 1.40
CA ASN A 130 5.55 -16.80 0.85
C ASN A 130 6.72 -17.13 1.80
N GLY A 131 6.44 -17.51 3.06
CA GLY A 131 7.47 -17.84 4.04
C GLY A 131 8.23 -16.60 4.56
N PHE A 132 7.55 -15.44 4.71
CA PHE A 132 8.20 -14.17 5.09
C PHE A 132 7.93 -13.73 6.54
N SER A 133 7.54 -14.66 7.41
CA SER A 133 7.19 -14.36 8.81
C SER A 133 8.37 -13.86 9.67
N ASP A 134 9.59 -14.12 9.26
CA ASP A 134 10.82 -13.61 9.85
C ASP A 134 11.11 -12.16 9.47
N LYS A 135 10.73 -11.75 8.25
CA LYS A 135 10.99 -10.42 7.67
C LYS A 135 9.89 -9.41 7.92
N ILE A 136 8.62 -9.84 7.81
CA ILE A 136 7.44 -8.97 7.91
C ILE A 136 6.72 -9.18 9.23
N LYS A 137 6.52 -8.10 9.98
CA LYS A 137 5.65 -8.05 11.15
C LYS A 137 4.44 -7.17 10.84
N PHE A 138 3.27 -7.78 10.78
CA PHE A 138 2.01 -7.10 10.53
C PHE A 138 1.28 -6.78 11.84
N PHE A 139 0.72 -5.58 11.92
CA PHE A 139 -0.06 -5.08 13.05
C PHE A 139 -1.41 -4.55 12.57
N LYS A 140 -2.49 -5.11 13.11
CA LYS A 140 -3.86 -4.64 12.85
C LYS A 140 -4.18 -3.43 13.72
N ILE A 141 -3.54 -2.30 13.44
CA ILE A 141 -3.74 -1.01 14.10
C ILE A 141 -3.69 0.12 13.08
N ALA A 142 -4.34 1.23 13.39
CA ALA A 142 -4.21 2.46 12.62
C ALA A 142 -2.97 3.23 13.09
N MET A 143 -2.29 3.91 12.16
CA MET A 143 -1.30 4.94 12.51
C MET A 143 -1.97 6.30 12.54
N SER A 144 -1.58 7.14 13.53
CA SER A 144 -2.15 8.48 13.76
C SER A 144 -1.11 9.35 14.47
N ASP A 145 -1.50 10.54 14.96
CA ASP A 145 -0.65 11.44 15.75
C ASP A 145 -0.66 11.13 17.23
N LYS A 146 -1.59 10.29 17.72
CA LYS A 146 -1.75 9.92 19.13
C LYS A 146 -2.30 8.51 19.31
N THR A 147 -2.20 8.00 20.55
CA THR A 147 -2.79 6.71 20.91
C THR A 147 -4.23 6.92 21.35
N GLU A 148 -5.16 6.36 20.58
CA GLU A 148 -6.59 6.46 20.84
C GLU A 148 -7.38 5.32 20.20
N THR A 149 -8.67 5.24 20.50
CA THR A 149 -9.59 4.36 19.77
C THR A 149 -10.35 5.17 18.74
N LEU A 150 -10.31 4.76 17.47
CA LEU A 150 -10.96 5.43 16.34
C LEU A 150 -12.05 4.59 15.70
N ASP A 151 -13.01 5.25 15.12
CA ASP A 151 -13.97 4.64 14.21
C ASP A 151 -13.32 4.47 12.83
N PHE A 152 -13.33 3.24 12.33
CA PHE A 152 -12.83 2.91 11.01
C PHE A 152 -13.96 2.31 10.16
N PHE A 153 -14.00 2.66 8.89
CA PHE A 153 -15.09 2.32 8.00
C PHE A 153 -14.63 1.35 6.92
N GLU A 154 -14.92 0.05 7.10
CA GLU A 154 -14.63 -0.99 6.11
C GLU A 154 -15.66 -1.04 5.00
N VAL A 155 -15.20 -1.14 3.76
CA VAL A 155 -16.07 -1.22 2.58
C VAL A 155 -17.01 -2.43 2.63
N LYS A 156 -18.31 -2.17 2.41
CA LYS A 156 -19.33 -3.20 2.16
C LYS A 156 -19.46 -3.44 0.67
N ASN A 157 -19.17 -4.65 0.23
CA ASN A 157 -19.42 -4.99 -1.15
C ASN A 157 -20.85 -5.55 -1.34
N ARG A 158 -21.77 -4.72 -1.89
CA ARG A 158 -23.15 -5.12 -2.13
C ARG A 158 -23.28 -6.20 -3.21
N LYS A 159 -22.37 -6.25 -4.16
CA LYS A 159 -22.37 -7.23 -5.24
C LYS A 159 -22.00 -8.62 -4.73
N TYR A 160 -21.14 -8.68 -3.71
CA TYR A 160 -20.62 -9.93 -3.14
C TYR A 160 -20.90 -10.03 -1.64
N PRO A 161 -22.17 -10.03 -1.18
CA PRO A 161 -22.52 -9.98 0.23
C PRO A 161 -22.16 -11.25 1.02
N TYR A 162 -21.73 -12.30 0.33
CA TYR A 162 -21.23 -13.55 0.92
C TYR A 162 -19.75 -13.49 1.31
N LEU A 163 -19.03 -12.45 0.87
CA LEU A 163 -17.63 -12.29 1.26
C LEU A 163 -17.53 -11.76 2.69
N LYS A 164 -16.73 -12.45 3.49
CA LYS A 164 -16.40 -12.01 4.84
C LYS A 164 -15.45 -10.79 4.82
N TYR A 165 -14.54 -10.74 3.85
CA TYR A 165 -13.51 -9.72 3.73
C TYR A 165 -13.49 -9.09 2.34
N ASN A 166 -13.41 -7.77 2.29
CA ASN A 166 -13.35 -6.99 1.06
C ASN A 166 -12.04 -6.17 1.04
N LEU A 167 -11.24 -6.34 -0.02
CA LEU A 167 -10.00 -5.59 -0.26
C LEU A 167 -10.25 -4.37 -1.17
N GLY A 168 -11.41 -3.74 -1.07
CA GLY A 168 -11.67 -2.48 -1.78
C GLY A 168 -10.78 -1.37 -1.20
N GLY A 169 -10.07 -0.64 -2.06
CA GLY A 169 -9.08 0.36 -1.67
C GLY A 169 -9.62 1.59 -0.92
N SER A 170 -10.91 1.76 -0.78
CA SER A 170 -11.52 2.97 -0.20
C SER A 170 -11.97 2.80 1.25
N SER A 171 -11.32 1.95 2.04
CA SER A 171 -11.58 1.87 3.49
C SER A 171 -10.88 3.02 4.19
N SER A 172 -11.63 3.90 4.85
CA SER A 172 -11.09 5.15 5.40
C SER A 172 -11.66 5.52 6.76
N LEU A 173 -11.08 6.54 7.38
CA LEU A 173 -11.64 7.23 8.55
C LEU A 173 -12.80 8.18 8.19
N ILE A 174 -13.16 8.31 6.91
CA ILE A 174 -14.19 9.19 6.39
C ILE A 174 -15.55 8.46 6.36
N ASN A 175 -16.57 9.05 6.93
CA ASN A 175 -17.89 8.43 7.15
C ASN A 175 -18.79 8.45 5.90
N HIS A 176 -19.09 7.24 5.34
CA HIS A 176 -20.19 7.03 4.40
C HIS A 176 -21.06 5.83 4.83
N PRO A 177 -22.02 6.02 5.76
CA PRO A 177 -22.68 4.92 6.49
C PRO A 177 -23.42 3.89 5.66
N LYS A 178 -23.82 4.20 4.41
CA LYS A 178 -24.55 3.28 3.54
C LYS A 178 -23.66 2.23 2.84
N LEU A 179 -22.36 2.52 2.71
CA LEU A 179 -21.41 1.70 1.94
C LEU A 179 -20.38 1.00 2.81
N PHE A 180 -20.34 1.30 4.10
CA PHE A 180 -19.28 0.85 5.00
C PHE A 180 -19.83 0.17 6.25
N ASN A 181 -19.01 -0.72 6.83
CA ASN A 181 -19.18 -1.23 8.19
C ASN A 181 -18.27 -0.42 9.09
N LYS A 182 -18.85 0.20 10.12
CA LYS A 182 -18.11 0.84 11.18
C LYS A 182 -17.53 -0.21 12.12
N ILE A 183 -16.23 -0.15 12.36
CA ILE A 183 -15.53 -0.92 13.38
C ILE A 183 -14.70 0.01 14.27
N SER A 184 -14.46 -0.40 15.49
CA SER A 184 -13.56 0.30 16.40
C SER A 184 -12.16 -0.27 16.27
N VAL A 185 -11.15 0.59 16.09
CA VAL A 185 -9.75 0.20 15.93
C VAL A 185 -8.86 0.98 16.88
N GLN A 186 -7.77 0.35 17.31
CA GLN A 186 -6.72 1.05 18.08
C GLN A 186 -5.85 1.83 17.10
N ALA A 187 -5.57 3.08 17.43
CA ALA A 187 -4.64 3.94 16.75
C ALA A 187 -3.44 4.26 17.63
N TYR A 188 -2.27 4.39 17.01
CA TYR A 188 -1.02 4.74 17.70
C TYR A 188 -0.27 5.80 16.89
N SER A 189 0.47 6.68 17.60
CA SER A 189 1.55 7.35 16.95
C SER A 189 2.71 6.35 16.74
N PHE A 190 3.37 6.44 15.60
CA PHE A 190 4.44 5.50 15.26
C PHE A 190 5.62 5.57 16.26
N ASP A 191 5.96 6.79 16.70
CA ASP A 191 7.02 6.99 17.68
C ASP A 191 6.69 6.34 19.04
N ASN A 192 5.45 6.43 19.50
CA ASN A 192 4.99 5.73 20.72
C ASN A 192 4.96 4.22 20.52
N PHE A 193 4.50 3.76 19.36
CA PHE A 193 4.51 2.33 19.04
C PHE A 193 5.92 1.74 19.15
N LEU A 194 6.94 2.42 18.61
CA LEU A 194 8.33 1.98 18.73
C LEU A 194 8.87 2.05 20.16
N ALA A 195 8.49 3.07 20.94
CA ALA A 195 8.88 3.20 22.33
C ALA A 195 8.33 2.06 23.19
N GLU A 196 7.07 1.68 22.98
CA GLU A 196 6.41 0.57 23.68
C GLU A 196 6.85 -0.82 23.16
N ASN A 197 7.41 -0.88 21.95
CA ASN A 197 7.82 -2.13 21.31
C ASN A 197 9.29 -2.10 20.85
N PRO A 198 10.27 -1.97 21.77
CA PRO A 198 11.69 -1.75 21.42
C PRO A 198 12.32 -2.86 20.56
N LYS A 199 11.77 -4.08 20.60
CA LYS A 199 12.20 -5.20 19.73
C LYS A 199 11.93 -4.95 18.24
N HIS A 200 11.08 -4.00 17.91
CA HIS A 200 10.75 -3.59 16.55
C HIS A 200 11.47 -2.31 16.14
N ASN A 201 12.34 -1.77 16.99
CA ASN A 201 13.15 -0.61 16.65
C ASN A 201 14.36 -1.02 15.80
N PHE A 202 14.46 -0.49 14.60
CA PHE A 202 15.58 -0.67 13.67
C PHE A 202 15.75 0.60 12.82
N GLU A 203 16.81 0.70 12.07
CA GLU A 203 17.01 1.81 11.14
C GLU A 203 15.93 1.78 10.05
N ILE A 204 15.18 2.87 9.92
CA ILE A 204 14.09 3.01 8.96
C ILE A 204 14.58 3.84 7.77
N ASP A 205 14.70 3.18 6.63
CA ASP A 205 15.21 3.79 5.40
C ASP A 205 14.13 4.24 4.44
N PHE A 206 12.99 3.53 4.45
CA PHE A 206 11.89 3.76 3.52
C PHE A 206 10.54 3.62 4.24
N ILE A 207 9.62 4.55 3.96
CA ILE A 207 8.25 4.54 4.49
C ILE A 207 7.27 4.70 3.34
N LYS A 208 6.24 3.85 3.28
CA LYS A 208 5.03 4.06 2.47
C LYS A 208 3.91 4.53 3.38
N ILE A 209 3.20 5.57 2.98
CA ILE A 209 1.99 6.07 3.63
C ILE A 209 0.89 6.18 2.58
N ASP A 210 -0.18 5.43 2.78
CA ASP A 210 -1.34 5.36 1.91
C ASP A 210 -2.53 5.03 2.82
N ALA A 211 -3.15 6.07 3.37
CA ALA A 211 -4.11 5.97 4.47
C ALA A 211 -5.38 6.81 4.26
N GLU A 212 -5.69 7.08 2.99
CA GLU A 212 -6.98 7.65 2.56
C GLU A 212 -7.35 8.95 3.29
N GLY A 213 -6.38 9.88 3.42
CA GLY A 213 -6.54 11.21 4.01
C GLY A 213 -6.05 11.34 5.46
N ALA A 214 -5.48 10.29 6.07
CA ALA A 214 -4.91 10.35 7.42
C ALA A 214 -3.40 10.69 7.42
N GLU A 215 -2.78 10.92 6.25
CA GLU A 215 -1.35 11.08 6.05
C GLU A 215 -0.73 12.19 6.94
N PRO A 216 -1.33 13.38 7.10
CA PRO A 216 -0.75 14.42 7.98
C PRO A 216 -0.69 13.99 9.45
N ASN A 217 -1.73 13.29 9.95
CA ASN A 217 -1.75 12.78 11.32
C ASN A 217 -0.66 11.72 11.52
N ILE A 218 -0.51 10.83 10.55
CA ILE A 218 0.52 9.79 10.56
C ILE A 218 1.91 10.42 10.60
N ILE A 219 2.18 11.41 9.73
CA ILE A 219 3.46 12.12 9.66
C ILE A 219 3.77 12.82 10.99
N ARG A 220 2.77 13.50 11.60
CA ARG A 220 2.94 14.07 12.96
C ARG A 220 3.31 13.04 14.00
N GLY A 221 2.67 11.86 13.93
CA GLY A 221 2.91 10.75 14.86
C GLY A 221 4.24 10.02 14.68
N MET A 222 5.01 10.33 13.63
CA MET A 222 6.32 9.75 13.36
C MET A 222 7.44 10.79 13.23
N LYS A 223 7.22 11.97 13.78
CA LYS A 223 8.16 13.09 13.67
C LYS A 223 9.58 12.74 14.13
N ALA A 224 9.71 12.14 15.33
CA ALA A 224 11.02 11.77 15.87
C ALA A 224 11.73 10.71 15.00
N THR A 225 10.97 9.77 14.44
CA THR A 225 11.46 8.77 13.49
C THR A 225 11.98 9.43 12.21
N ILE A 226 11.23 10.38 11.63
CA ILE A 226 11.61 11.11 10.42
C ILE A 226 12.85 11.94 10.65
N GLU A 227 12.93 12.70 11.75
CA GLU A 227 14.10 13.51 12.10
C GLU A 227 15.34 12.66 12.31
N LYS A 228 15.20 11.51 12.97
CA LYS A 228 16.31 10.60 13.29
C LYS A 228 16.89 9.90 12.07
N TYR A 229 16.02 9.25 11.28
CA TYR A 229 16.44 8.33 10.23
C TYR A 229 16.45 8.96 8.84
N LYS A 230 15.73 10.07 8.64
CA LYS A 230 15.60 10.77 7.36
C LYS A 230 15.22 9.81 6.23
N PRO A 231 14.18 8.98 6.40
CA PRO A 231 13.79 7.98 5.43
C PRO A 231 13.35 8.61 4.10
N ILE A 232 13.41 7.85 3.02
CA ILE A 232 12.61 8.16 1.83
C ILE A 232 11.16 7.84 2.17
N ILE A 233 10.25 8.78 1.90
CA ILE A 233 8.83 8.59 2.15
C ILE A 233 8.10 8.64 0.82
N VAL A 234 7.27 7.63 0.51
CA VAL A 234 6.26 7.73 -0.55
C VAL A 234 4.90 7.90 0.11
N CYS A 235 4.18 8.92 -0.34
CA CYS A 235 2.91 9.31 0.24
C CYS A 235 1.87 9.51 -0.87
N GLU A 236 0.70 8.87 -0.74
CA GLU A 236 -0.45 9.15 -1.58
C GLU A 236 -1.14 10.41 -1.08
N ILE A 237 -1.46 11.35 -1.98
CA ILE A 237 -2.12 12.60 -1.63
C ILE A 237 -3.38 12.75 -2.48
N LEU A 238 -4.54 12.57 -1.84
CA LEU A 238 -5.84 12.57 -2.49
C LEU A 238 -6.55 13.92 -2.43
N LEU A 239 -6.25 14.73 -1.42
CA LEU A 239 -6.98 15.98 -1.12
C LEU A 239 -6.02 17.16 -1.06
N ASP A 240 -6.43 18.29 -1.62
CA ASP A 240 -5.62 19.52 -1.69
C ASP A 240 -5.11 20.03 -0.34
N ASN A 241 -5.98 20.02 0.68
CA ASN A 241 -5.60 20.45 2.02
C ASN A 241 -4.59 19.53 2.70
N VAL A 242 -4.53 18.27 2.31
CA VAL A 242 -3.54 17.29 2.79
C VAL A 242 -2.14 17.66 2.29
N GLY A 243 -2.02 18.09 1.03
CA GLY A 243 -0.76 18.53 0.45
C GLY A 243 -0.15 19.73 1.17
N ASP A 244 -0.93 20.79 1.38
CA ASP A 244 -0.50 22.02 2.09
C ASP A 244 -0.02 21.69 3.52
N GLU A 245 -0.70 20.77 4.20
CA GLU A 245 -0.33 20.36 5.55
C GLU A 245 0.96 19.54 5.58
N ILE A 246 1.15 18.62 4.63
CA ILE A 246 2.38 17.85 4.50
C ILE A 246 3.56 18.78 4.20
N GLU A 247 3.43 19.74 3.28
CA GLU A 247 4.48 20.72 3.00
C GLU A 247 4.93 21.45 4.26
N LYS A 248 3.96 21.91 5.05
CA LYS A 248 4.24 22.61 6.32
C LYS A 248 4.99 21.72 7.32
N LEU A 249 4.62 20.43 7.41
CA LEU A 249 5.28 19.48 8.30
C LEU A 249 6.74 19.20 7.91
N PHE A 250 7.08 19.34 6.63
CA PHE A 250 8.42 19.11 6.11
C PHE A 250 9.23 20.39 5.84
N SER A 251 8.66 21.60 6.05
CA SER A 251 9.30 22.88 5.75
C SER A 251 10.69 23.03 6.37
N ASP A 252 10.86 22.62 7.63
CA ASP A 252 12.09 22.78 8.41
C ASP A 252 13.00 21.55 8.36
N LEU A 253 12.54 20.45 7.72
CA LEU A 253 13.27 19.19 7.66
C LEU A 253 14.17 19.05 6.41
N GLY A 254 14.09 20.04 5.49
CA GLY A 254 14.93 20.09 4.29
C GLY A 254 14.61 19.03 3.23
N TYR A 255 13.47 18.37 3.31
CA TYR A 255 13.03 17.41 2.32
C TYR A 255 12.70 18.07 0.99
N ARG A 256 12.90 17.33 -0.10
CA ARG A 256 12.51 17.69 -1.47
C ARG A 256 11.35 16.83 -1.90
N PHE A 257 10.44 17.42 -2.67
CA PHE A 257 9.23 16.75 -3.16
C PHE A 257 9.41 16.36 -4.62
N PHE A 258 9.00 15.14 -4.95
CA PHE A 258 9.03 14.62 -6.31
C PHE A 258 7.68 13.96 -6.61
N LEU A 259 7.03 14.44 -7.65
CA LEU A 259 5.80 13.81 -8.17
C LEU A 259 6.16 12.55 -8.95
N ASN A 260 5.54 11.43 -8.61
CA ASN A 260 5.68 10.20 -9.40
C ASN A 260 4.90 10.29 -10.71
N ARG A 261 5.56 10.01 -11.82
CA ARG A 261 4.95 9.84 -13.14
C ARG A 261 5.43 8.51 -13.74
N GLY A 262 4.94 7.40 -13.16
CA GLY A 262 5.25 6.04 -13.60
C GLY A 262 6.69 5.62 -13.31
N LYS A 263 7.62 5.85 -14.23
CA LYS A 263 9.04 5.50 -14.07
C LYS A 263 9.93 6.68 -13.66
N ASP A 264 9.36 7.87 -13.63
CA ASP A 264 10.06 9.13 -13.44
C ASP A 264 9.59 9.84 -12.17
N LEU A 265 10.51 10.57 -11.56
CA LEU A 265 10.31 11.46 -10.43
C LEU A 265 10.54 12.90 -10.89
N ILE A 266 9.46 13.68 -10.96
CA ILE A 266 9.50 15.09 -11.37
C ILE A 266 9.70 15.95 -10.15
N PRO A 267 10.79 16.73 -10.04
CA PRO A 267 10.98 17.65 -8.92
C PRO A 267 9.86 18.70 -8.92
N VAL A 268 9.25 18.91 -7.77
CA VAL A 268 8.24 19.97 -7.59
C VAL A 268 8.63 20.86 -6.42
N LYS A 269 8.31 22.15 -6.52
CA LYS A 269 8.54 23.11 -5.42
C LYS A 269 7.44 23.02 -4.37
N GLN A 270 6.24 22.69 -4.81
CA GLN A 270 5.04 22.55 -3.99
C GLN A 270 4.29 21.29 -4.41
N ILE A 271 3.54 20.69 -3.49
CA ILE A 271 2.63 19.60 -3.79
C ILE A 271 1.49 20.20 -4.63
N LEU A 272 1.31 19.66 -5.83
CA LEU A 272 0.31 20.14 -6.77
C LEU A 272 -1.09 19.89 -6.22
N LYS A 273 -1.98 20.85 -6.43
CA LYS A 273 -3.41 20.68 -6.14
C LYS A 273 -4.02 19.80 -7.23
N ASN A 274 -4.87 18.88 -6.83
CA ASN A 274 -5.61 18.07 -7.78
C ASN A 274 -6.62 18.94 -8.51
N GLU A 275 -6.53 19.00 -9.84
CA GLU A 275 -7.49 19.73 -10.66
C GLU A 275 -8.78 18.93 -10.89
N SER A 276 -8.76 17.61 -10.59
CA SER A 276 -9.91 16.71 -10.67
C SER A 276 -9.89 15.69 -9.53
N ASP A 277 -11.04 15.31 -9.01
CA ASP A 277 -11.23 14.32 -7.95
C ASP A 277 -10.76 12.89 -8.35
N ASP A 278 -10.44 12.66 -9.64
CA ASP A 278 -10.02 11.37 -10.17
C ASP A 278 -8.49 11.19 -10.25
N GLU A 279 -7.69 12.22 -9.92
CA GLU A 279 -6.24 12.14 -10.00
C GLU A 279 -5.62 11.77 -8.64
N ILE A 280 -5.02 10.59 -8.59
CA ILE A 280 -4.24 10.11 -7.44
C ILE A 280 -2.79 10.49 -7.66
N PHE A 281 -2.21 11.28 -6.75
CA PHE A 281 -0.82 11.67 -6.81
C PHE A 281 0.00 10.99 -5.73
N ASN A 282 1.01 10.25 -6.17
CA ASN A 282 2.02 9.68 -5.29
C ASN A 282 3.25 10.57 -5.30
N TYR A 283 3.65 11.07 -4.14
CA TYR A 283 4.83 11.89 -3.96
C TYR A 283 5.93 11.14 -3.24
N PHE A 284 7.16 11.31 -3.73
CA PHE A 284 8.36 10.92 -3.00
C PHE A 284 8.93 12.13 -2.28
N LEU A 285 9.02 12.03 -0.96
CA LEU A 285 9.64 13.01 -0.09
C LEU A 285 11.03 12.48 0.23
N VAL A 286 12.07 13.19 -0.20
CA VAL A 286 13.45 12.72 -0.14
C VAL A 286 14.33 13.74 0.54
N HIS A 287 14.95 13.35 1.67
CA HIS A 287 15.96 14.17 2.31
C HIS A 287 17.24 14.22 1.46
N PRO A 288 17.99 15.35 1.40
CA PRO A 288 19.21 15.48 0.61
C PRO A 288 20.25 14.35 0.81
N SER A 289 20.37 13.81 2.02
CA SER A 289 21.28 12.69 2.33
C SER A 289 20.91 11.36 1.61
N LYS A 290 19.68 11.23 1.11
CA LYS A 290 19.20 10.02 0.41
C LYS A 290 18.98 10.26 -1.10
N LEU A 291 19.27 11.47 -1.62
CA LEU A 291 19.05 11.79 -3.04
C LEU A 291 19.76 10.85 -4.01
N ALA A 292 20.96 10.40 -3.68
CA ALA A 292 21.70 9.45 -4.50
C ALA A 292 20.91 8.13 -4.77
N MET A 293 20.00 7.74 -3.87
CA MET A 293 19.21 6.52 -4.02
C MET A 293 18.13 6.65 -5.09
N VAL A 294 17.66 7.88 -5.38
CA VAL A 294 16.59 8.18 -6.32
C VAL A 294 17.04 8.91 -7.57
N GLN A 295 18.33 9.27 -7.66
CA GLN A 295 18.89 10.12 -8.71
C GLN A 295 18.62 9.58 -10.14
N GLU A 296 18.64 8.27 -10.32
CA GLU A 296 18.39 7.61 -11.63
C GLU A 296 16.97 7.80 -12.15
N PHE A 297 16.02 8.18 -11.28
CA PHE A 297 14.61 8.38 -11.63
C PHE A 297 14.25 9.85 -11.83
N ILE A 298 15.12 10.79 -11.40
CA ILE A 298 14.82 12.22 -11.45
C ILE A 298 14.98 12.70 -12.89
N THR A 299 13.89 13.20 -13.44
CA THR A 299 13.88 13.87 -14.75
C THR A 299 14.14 15.37 -14.58
N LYS A 300 14.78 15.96 -15.59
CA LYS A 300 15.07 17.41 -15.60
C LYS A 300 13.82 18.22 -15.95
#